data_a0b0edf874a9fb4b242fb5854c838fe3
#
_entry.id   a0b0edf874a9fb4b242fb5854c838fe3
#
_cell.length_a   1.000
_cell.length_b   1.000
_cell.length_c   1.000
_cell.angle_alpha   90.00
_cell.angle_beta   90.00
_cell.angle_gamma   90.00
#
_symmetry.space_group_name_H-M   'P 1'
#
loop_
_entity.id
_entity.type
_entity.pdbx_description
1 polymer ?
#
loop_
_entity_poly.entity_id
_entity_poly.type
_entity_poly.pdbx_seq_one_letter_code
_entity_poly.pdbx_strand_id
1 'polypeptide(L)'
;MKVHGDIRTDNYYWMRLTDEQKSAEKYDNQTQDVVDYIDEETKYLENSLKHTKPLQKTLYDEMVGRIKKDDESVPYFENKYYYYSRYEEGLEYPIYCRKHKNLENDEEIILDVNILAEGHDYFAIGGMSISPNNKWLSYGVDTLSRRYYKIYF
;
A
#
# COMPACT_ATOMS: atom_id res chain seq x y z
N MET A 1 -30.11 11.03 16.01
CA MET A 1 -29.61 10.05 16.99
C MET A 1 -29.62 10.65 18.38
N LYS A 2 -30.13 9.95 19.40
CA LYS A 2 -30.11 10.42 20.80
C LYS A 2 -29.10 9.57 21.58
N VAL A 3 -28.06 10.20 22.15
CA VAL A 3 -26.99 9.52 22.90
C VAL A 3 -26.75 10.31 24.18
N HIS A 4 -26.85 9.65 25.33
CA HIS A 4 -26.64 10.26 26.65
C HIS A 4 -27.44 11.55 26.91
N GLY A 5 -28.66 11.63 26.38
CA GLY A 5 -29.51 12.81 26.52
C GLY A 5 -29.33 13.88 25.42
N ASP A 6 -28.26 13.84 24.64
CA ASP A 6 -28.02 14.73 23.52
C ASP A 6 -28.71 14.23 22.24
N ILE A 7 -29.27 15.18 21.47
CA ILE A 7 -29.82 14.93 20.15
C ILE A 7 -28.78 15.41 19.12
N ARG A 8 -28.18 14.46 18.40
CA ARG A 8 -27.27 14.75 17.29
C ARG A 8 -28.01 14.57 15.98
N THR A 9 -28.02 15.60 15.14
CA THR A 9 -28.51 15.54 13.76
C THR A 9 -27.31 15.33 12.84
N ASP A 10 -27.38 14.29 12.03
CA ASP A 10 -26.42 14.01 10.98
C ASP A 10 -27.14 14.11 9.62
N ASN A 11 -26.88 15.20 8.91
CA ASN A 11 -27.49 15.47 7.61
C ASN A 11 -26.96 14.56 6.51
N TYR A 12 -25.85 13.88 6.74
CA TYR A 12 -25.18 12.99 5.79
C TYR A 12 -25.37 11.52 6.13
N TYR A 13 -26.22 11.18 7.12
CA TYR A 13 -26.41 9.78 7.53
C TYR A 13 -26.92 8.89 6.39
N TRP A 14 -27.61 9.46 5.42
CA TRP A 14 -28.07 8.78 4.22
C TRP A 14 -26.93 8.23 3.33
N MET A 15 -25.72 8.81 3.44
CA MET A 15 -24.53 8.34 2.72
C MET A 15 -23.91 7.07 3.33
N ARG A 16 -24.38 6.63 4.48
CA ARG A 16 -23.86 5.45 5.16
C ARG A 16 -24.42 4.17 4.54
N LEU A 17 -23.66 3.58 3.64
CA LEU A 17 -23.98 2.31 3.03
C LEU A 17 -23.56 1.12 3.93
N THR A 18 -24.31 0.03 3.88
CA THR A 18 -23.93 -1.27 4.48
C THR A 18 -22.84 -1.94 3.63
N ASP A 19 -22.23 -2.99 4.16
CA ASP A 19 -21.21 -3.72 3.40
C ASP A 19 -21.81 -4.51 2.23
N GLU A 20 -23.06 -4.97 2.37
CA GLU A 20 -23.83 -5.58 1.28
C GLU A 20 -24.10 -4.58 0.15
N GLN A 21 -24.50 -3.33 0.48
CA GLN A 21 -24.72 -2.29 -0.52
C GLN A 21 -23.43 -1.93 -1.26
N LYS A 22 -22.29 -1.84 -0.56
CA LYS A 22 -20.98 -1.51 -1.17
C LYS A 22 -20.46 -2.61 -2.10
N SER A 23 -20.82 -3.87 -1.84
CA SER A 23 -20.41 -5.05 -2.62
C SER A 23 -21.41 -5.50 -3.65
N ALA A 24 -22.58 -4.84 -3.75
CA ALA A 24 -23.65 -5.24 -4.65
C ALA A 24 -23.30 -5.00 -6.12
N GLU A 25 -23.55 -5.97 -6.99
CA GLU A 25 -23.40 -5.81 -8.45
C GLU A 25 -24.38 -4.80 -9.06
N LYS A 26 -25.52 -4.59 -8.40
CA LYS A 26 -26.53 -3.60 -8.80
C LYS A 26 -26.84 -2.70 -7.62
N TYR A 27 -26.80 -1.41 -7.88
CA TYR A 27 -27.10 -0.41 -6.88
C TYR A 27 -28.61 -0.33 -6.61
N ASP A 28 -28.97 -0.23 -5.35
CA ASP A 28 -30.27 0.25 -4.94
C ASP A 28 -30.35 1.80 -5.05
N ASN A 29 -31.52 2.38 -4.80
CA ASN A 29 -31.70 3.82 -4.95
C ASN A 29 -30.78 4.61 -4.01
N GLN A 30 -30.58 4.18 -2.77
CA GLN A 30 -29.72 4.87 -1.81
C GLN A 30 -28.26 4.82 -2.28
N THR A 31 -27.79 3.67 -2.74
CA THR A 31 -26.44 3.51 -3.25
C THR A 31 -26.19 4.38 -4.48
N GLN A 32 -27.19 4.43 -5.40
CA GLN A 32 -27.12 5.29 -6.58
C GLN A 32 -27.04 6.76 -6.21
N ASP A 33 -27.91 7.23 -5.29
CA ASP A 33 -27.89 8.63 -4.81
C ASP A 33 -26.52 9.00 -4.19
N VAL A 34 -25.90 8.07 -3.45
CA VAL A 34 -24.57 8.28 -2.86
C VAL A 34 -23.50 8.36 -3.94
N VAL A 35 -23.53 7.48 -4.93
CA VAL A 35 -22.57 7.50 -6.05
C VAL A 35 -22.71 8.78 -6.85
N ASP A 36 -23.92 9.17 -7.20
CA ASP A 36 -24.20 10.40 -7.96
C ASP A 36 -23.69 11.64 -7.21
N TYR A 37 -23.93 11.72 -5.90
CA TYR A 37 -23.41 12.82 -5.07
C TYR A 37 -21.88 12.86 -5.07
N ILE A 38 -21.21 11.71 -4.89
CA ILE A 38 -19.73 11.64 -4.91
C ILE A 38 -19.19 12.05 -6.28
N ASP A 39 -19.84 11.64 -7.37
CA ASP A 39 -19.45 12.02 -8.73
C ASP A 39 -19.58 13.52 -8.98
N GLU A 40 -20.65 14.15 -8.47
CA GLU A 40 -20.83 15.61 -8.56
C GLU A 40 -19.77 16.37 -7.75
N GLU A 41 -19.45 15.94 -6.53
CA GLU A 41 -18.38 16.52 -5.73
C GLU A 41 -17.00 16.34 -6.40
N THR A 42 -16.76 15.20 -7.02
CA THR A 42 -15.54 14.93 -7.77
C THR A 42 -15.41 15.86 -8.98
N LYS A 43 -16.49 16.05 -9.75
CA LYS A 43 -16.52 17.01 -10.86
C LYS A 43 -16.30 18.46 -10.39
N TYR A 44 -16.91 18.83 -9.26
CA TYR A 44 -16.70 20.14 -8.66
C TYR A 44 -15.23 20.35 -8.28
N LEU A 45 -14.62 19.37 -7.60
CA LEU A 45 -13.21 19.39 -7.23
C LEU A 45 -12.30 19.54 -8.45
N GLU A 46 -12.50 18.68 -9.48
CA GLU A 46 -11.71 18.70 -10.70
C GLU A 46 -11.79 20.04 -11.44
N ASN A 47 -12.98 20.62 -11.55
CA ASN A 47 -13.19 21.93 -12.17
C ASN A 47 -12.53 23.05 -11.35
N SER A 48 -12.67 23.01 -10.04
CA SER A 48 -12.11 24.02 -9.13
C SER A 48 -10.58 24.01 -9.15
N LEU A 49 -9.96 22.82 -9.23
CA LEU A 49 -8.51 22.66 -9.22
C LEU A 49 -7.87 22.55 -10.62
N LYS A 50 -8.66 22.64 -11.69
CA LYS A 50 -8.16 22.50 -13.06
C LYS A 50 -6.97 23.40 -13.38
N HIS A 51 -7.00 24.63 -12.87
CA HIS A 51 -5.95 25.62 -13.08
C HIS A 51 -4.61 25.25 -12.41
N THR A 52 -4.63 24.36 -11.42
CA THR A 52 -3.42 23.93 -10.69
C THR A 52 -2.71 22.74 -11.33
N LYS A 53 -3.33 22.02 -12.30
CA LYS A 53 -2.76 20.82 -12.91
C LYS A 53 -1.34 20.99 -13.48
N PRO A 54 -1.00 22.10 -14.18
CA PRO A 54 0.38 22.29 -14.64
C PRO A 54 1.39 22.40 -13.49
N LEU A 55 1.02 23.09 -12.40
CA LEU A 55 1.85 23.22 -11.21
C LEU A 55 1.99 21.86 -10.50
N GLN A 56 0.91 21.10 -10.36
CA GLN A 56 0.94 19.76 -9.79
C GLN A 56 1.91 18.85 -10.54
N LYS A 57 1.86 18.88 -11.88
CA LYS A 57 2.80 18.11 -12.71
C LYS A 57 4.24 18.55 -12.48
N THR A 58 4.52 19.84 -12.48
CA THR A 58 5.87 20.36 -12.24
C THR A 58 6.40 19.91 -10.87
N LEU A 59 5.60 20.04 -9.83
CA LEU A 59 5.98 19.62 -8.47
C LEU A 59 6.18 18.11 -8.37
N TYR A 60 5.31 17.33 -9.02
CA TYR A 60 5.46 15.87 -9.07
C TYR A 60 6.77 15.47 -9.73
N ASP A 61 7.05 16.01 -10.94
CA ASP A 61 8.27 15.70 -11.69
C ASP A 61 9.52 16.09 -10.90
N GLU A 62 9.50 17.23 -10.20
CA GLU A 62 10.59 17.69 -9.34
C GLU A 62 10.80 16.76 -8.14
N MET A 63 9.71 16.37 -7.44
CA MET A 63 9.81 15.45 -6.28
C MET A 63 10.31 14.09 -6.69
N VAL A 64 9.76 13.51 -7.76
CA VAL A 64 10.16 12.19 -8.27
C VAL A 64 11.59 12.22 -8.78
N GLY A 65 12.01 13.32 -9.44
CA GLY A 65 13.38 13.48 -9.93
C GLY A 65 14.45 13.54 -8.82
N ARG A 66 14.05 13.77 -7.56
CA ARG A 66 14.95 13.75 -6.39
C ARG A 66 15.09 12.37 -5.77
N ILE A 67 14.23 11.42 -6.13
CA ILE A 67 14.24 10.07 -5.59
C ILE A 67 15.23 9.23 -6.39
N LYS A 68 16.18 8.61 -5.67
CA LYS A 68 17.07 7.61 -6.27
C LYS A 68 16.24 6.35 -6.55
N LYS A 69 16.20 5.91 -7.80
CA LYS A 69 15.33 4.82 -8.23
C LYS A 69 15.90 3.43 -7.95
N ASP A 70 17.22 3.33 -7.95
CA ASP A 70 18.01 2.14 -7.66
C ASP A 70 18.65 2.24 -6.27
N ASP A 71 17.83 2.36 -5.24
CA ASP A 71 18.31 2.59 -3.87
C ASP A 71 18.37 1.30 -3.06
N GLU A 72 19.27 1.27 -2.09
CA GLU A 72 19.42 0.16 -1.17
C GLU A 72 19.50 0.63 0.28
N SER A 73 18.99 -0.19 1.20
CA SER A 73 19.11 0.06 2.63
C SER A 73 20.54 -0.19 3.12
N VAL A 74 20.94 0.44 4.22
CA VAL A 74 22.21 0.11 4.87
C VAL A 74 22.15 -1.35 5.36
N PRO A 75 23.10 -2.21 4.94
CA PRO A 75 23.14 -3.59 5.37
C PRO A 75 23.40 -3.71 6.89
N TYR A 76 22.64 -4.55 7.57
CA TYR A 76 22.89 -4.89 8.97
C TYR A 76 23.34 -6.34 9.11
N PHE A 77 24.24 -6.59 10.06
CA PHE A 77 24.82 -7.91 10.28
C PHE A 77 24.09 -8.67 11.38
N GLU A 78 23.57 -9.85 11.04
CA GLU A 78 22.91 -10.78 11.97
C GLU A 78 23.18 -12.23 11.56
N ASN A 79 23.44 -13.10 12.53
CA ASN A 79 23.58 -14.57 12.33
C ASN A 79 24.47 -14.95 11.12
N LYS A 80 25.62 -14.28 10.95
CA LYS A 80 26.59 -14.50 9.88
C LYS A 80 26.17 -13.97 8.50
N TYR A 81 25.11 -13.22 8.38
CA TYR A 81 24.65 -12.60 7.14
C TYR A 81 24.51 -11.10 7.29
N TYR A 82 24.75 -10.38 6.20
CA TYR A 82 24.37 -9.00 6.01
C TYR A 82 23.02 -8.97 5.29
N TYR A 83 22.02 -8.41 5.95
CA TYR A 83 20.66 -8.27 5.40
C TYR A 83 20.44 -6.85 4.93
N TYR A 84 19.79 -6.68 3.78
CA TYR A 84 19.41 -5.41 3.22
C TYR A 84 18.23 -5.57 2.26
N SER A 85 17.63 -4.46 1.89
CA SER A 85 16.64 -4.40 0.82
C SER A 85 17.14 -3.45 -0.26
N ARG A 86 16.80 -3.71 -1.49
CA ARG A 86 17.09 -2.86 -2.63
C ARG A 86 15.86 -2.69 -3.51
N TYR A 87 15.82 -1.59 -4.24
CA TYR A 87 14.84 -1.30 -5.26
C TYR A 87 15.51 -1.32 -6.63
N GLU A 88 14.78 -1.73 -7.65
CA GLU A 88 15.21 -1.68 -9.04
C GLU A 88 14.35 -0.69 -9.82
N GLU A 89 14.94 0.03 -10.77
CA GLU A 89 14.20 0.97 -11.59
C GLU A 89 13.08 0.25 -12.37
N GLY A 90 11.85 0.79 -12.27
CA GLY A 90 10.67 0.21 -12.92
C GLY A 90 9.93 -0.83 -12.09
N LEU A 91 10.46 -1.23 -10.92
CA LEU A 91 9.78 -2.08 -9.96
C LEU A 91 9.20 -1.25 -8.80
N GLU A 92 8.05 -1.69 -8.29
CA GLU A 92 7.32 -0.95 -7.25
C GLU A 92 7.73 -1.38 -5.84
N TYR A 93 8.13 -2.62 -5.66
CA TYR A 93 8.36 -3.23 -4.36
C TYR A 93 9.83 -3.53 -4.11
N PRO A 94 10.26 -3.61 -2.82
CA PRO A 94 11.62 -3.98 -2.48
C PRO A 94 11.93 -5.46 -2.79
N ILE A 95 13.19 -5.72 -3.05
CA ILE A 95 13.78 -7.05 -3.08
C ILE A 95 14.61 -7.19 -1.80
N TYR A 96 14.27 -8.15 -0.96
CA TYR A 96 15.01 -8.43 0.27
C TYR A 96 16.12 -9.42 -0.01
N CYS A 97 17.34 -9.04 0.39
CA CYS A 97 18.56 -9.74 0.07
C CYS A 97 19.41 -10.00 1.31
N ARG A 98 20.34 -10.93 1.18
CA ARG A 98 21.40 -11.14 2.17
C ARG A 98 22.71 -11.56 1.52
N LYS A 99 23.83 -11.32 2.22
CA LYS A 99 25.16 -11.80 1.83
C LYS A 99 25.83 -12.47 3.01
N HIS A 100 26.47 -13.62 2.76
CA HIS A 100 27.09 -14.41 3.83
C HIS A 100 28.45 -13.82 4.23
N LYS A 101 28.67 -13.57 5.52
CA LYS A 101 29.91 -13.13 6.17
C LYS A 101 30.47 -11.77 5.77
N ASN A 102 30.47 -11.38 4.50
CA ASN A 102 30.96 -10.09 4.04
C ASN A 102 30.12 -9.57 2.87
N LEU A 103 30.23 -8.28 2.58
CA LEU A 103 29.44 -7.60 1.54
C LEU A 103 29.96 -7.86 0.11
N GLU A 104 31.10 -8.50 -0.04
CA GLU A 104 31.69 -8.84 -1.34
C GLU A 104 31.23 -10.21 -1.85
N ASN A 105 30.63 -11.02 -0.99
CA ASN A 105 30.09 -12.33 -1.36
C ASN A 105 28.83 -12.18 -2.21
N ASP A 106 28.48 -13.27 -2.90
CA ASP A 106 27.31 -13.34 -3.76
C ASP A 106 26.03 -12.99 -2.98
N GLU A 107 25.16 -12.29 -3.65
CA GLU A 107 23.83 -11.94 -3.14
C GLU A 107 22.90 -13.16 -3.15
N GLU A 108 22.21 -13.37 -2.05
CA GLU A 108 21.09 -14.31 -1.96
C GLU A 108 19.80 -13.50 -1.84
N ILE A 109 18.88 -13.61 -2.81
CA ILE A 109 17.54 -13.06 -2.71
C ILE A 109 16.74 -13.96 -1.77
N ILE A 110 16.19 -13.37 -0.70
CA ILE A 110 15.37 -14.10 0.27
C ILE A 110 13.88 -13.86 0.05
N LEU A 111 13.50 -12.72 -0.52
CA LEU A 111 12.13 -12.42 -0.89
C LEU A 111 12.09 -11.34 -1.97
N ASP A 112 11.55 -11.64 -3.13
CA ASP A 112 11.22 -10.65 -4.15
C ASP A 112 9.72 -10.34 -4.07
N VAL A 113 9.41 -9.14 -3.55
CA VAL A 113 8.01 -8.73 -3.35
C VAL A 113 7.33 -8.42 -4.68
N ASN A 114 8.08 -8.05 -5.73
CA ASN A 114 7.51 -7.78 -7.04
C ASN A 114 6.91 -9.03 -7.67
N ILE A 115 7.59 -10.17 -7.54
CA ILE A 115 7.07 -11.47 -8.02
C ILE A 115 5.82 -11.88 -7.23
N LEU A 116 5.82 -11.65 -5.91
CA LEU A 116 4.68 -12.00 -5.07
C LEU A 116 3.45 -11.12 -5.30
N ALA A 117 3.67 -9.87 -5.72
CA ALA A 117 2.61 -8.89 -5.99
C ALA A 117 1.92 -9.12 -7.34
N GLU A 118 2.46 -9.96 -8.22
CA GLU A 118 1.87 -10.22 -9.54
C GLU A 118 0.41 -10.68 -9.42
N GLY A 119 -0.48 -10.02 -10.16
CA GLY A 119 -1.92 -10.33 -10.18
C GLY A 119 -2.74 -9.80 -9.00
N HIS A 120 -2.15 -8.96 -8.14
CA HIS A 120 -2.84 -8.28 -7.06
C HIS A 120 -2.93 -6.78 -7.31
N ASP A 121 -4.13 -6.19 -7.10
CA ASP A 121 -4.33 -4.73 -7.17
C ASP A 121 -3.70 -3.99 -5.98
N TYR A 122 -3.48 -4.71 -4.88
CA TYR A 122 -2.80 -4.23 -3.68
C TYR A 122 -1.97 -5.37 -3.08
N PHE A 123 -0.75 -5.07 -2.68
CA PHE A 123 0.12 -6.03 -2.02
C PHE A 123 0.98 -5.34 -0.96
N ALA A 124 1.03 -5.90 0.23
CA ALA A 124 1.90 -5.40 1.29
C ALA A 124 2.51 -6.55 2.09
N ILE A 125 3.80 -6.42 2.39
CA ILE A 125 4.51 -7.30 3.32
C ILE A 125 4.51 -6.67 4.71
N GLY A 126 4.14 -7.44 5.71
CA GLY A 126 4.22 -7.06 7.12
C GLY A 126 4.86 -8.13 7.97
N GLY A 127 5.73 -7.73 8.89
CA GLY A 127 6.38 -8.63 9.82
C GLY A 127 7.23 -9.71 9.14
N MET A 128 8.51 -9.42 8.91
CA MET A 128 9.44 -10.39 8.37
C MET A 128 10.41 -10.85 9.46
N SER A 129 10.65 -12.15 9.56
CA SER A 129 11.58 -12.72 10.55
C SER A 129 12.29 -13.95 10.00
N ILE A 130 13.57 -14.07 10.31
CA ILE A 130 14.41 -15.19 9.89
C ILE A 130 14.73 -16.07 11.09
N SER A 131 14.64 -17.37 10.91
CA SER A 131 14.95 -18.33 11.98
C SER A 131 16.42 -18.27 12.40
N PRO A 132 16.76 -18.60 13.67
CA PRO A 132 18.16 -18.58 14.15
C PRO A 132 19.13 -19.46 13.35
N ASN A 133 18.63 -20.48 12.66
CA ASN A 133 19.43 -21.36 11.80
C ASN A 133 19.50 -20.87 10.33
N ASN A 134 18.95 -19.69 10.03
CA ASN A 134 18.91 -19.06 8.71
C ASN A 134 18.21 -19.88 7.59
N LYS A 135 17.38 -20.88 7.96
CA LYS A 135 16.74 -21.79 6.98
C LYS A 135 15.28 -21.46 6.69
N TRP A 136 14.64 -20.67 7.55
CA TRP A 136 13.23 -20.32 7.43
C TRP A 136 13.07 -18.82 7.46
N LEU A 137 12.20 -18.34 6.59
CA LEU A 137 11.69 -16.98 6.57
C LEU A 137 10.20 -17.05 6.88
N SER A 138 9.73 -16.25 7.84
CA SER A 138 8.32 -15.99 8.03
C SER A 138 7.98 -14.55 7.61
N TYR A 139 6.86 -14.37 6.94
CA TYR A 139 6.39 -13.04 6.54
C TYR A 139 4.87 -13.01 6.46
N GLY A 140 4.29 -11.83 6.69
CA GLY A 140 2.86 -11.60 6.56
C GLY A 140 2.53 -10.93 5.22
N VAL A 141 1.41 -11.31 4.61
CA VAL A 141 0.92 -10.73 3.35
C VAL A 141 -0.48 -10.18 3.55
N ASP A 142 -0.70 -8.92 3.16
CA ASP A 142 -2.02 -8.30 3.04
C ASP A 142 -2.26 -7.94 1.56
N THR A 143 -3.33 -8.51 0.98
CA THR A 143 -3.77 -8.22 -0.41
C THR A 143 -5.08 -7.42 -0.45
N LEU A 144 -5.57 -6.95 0.71
CA LEU A 144 -6.86 -6.28 0.82
C LEU A 144 -6.77 -4.82 1.30
N SER A 145 -5.56 -4.33 1.63
CA SER A 145 -5.36 -3.01 2.26
C SER A 145 -6.13 -2.82 3.58
N ARG A 146 -6.33 -3.92 4.32
CA ARG A 146 -7.10 -3.93 5.58
C ARG A 146 -6.28 -4.34 6.79
N ARG A 147 -4.97 -4.54 6.63
CA ARG A 147 -4.07 -5.07 7.66
C ARG A 147 -4.47 -6.47 8.16
N TYR A 148 -5.07 -7.26 7.29
CA TYR A 148 -5.36 -8.68 7.52
C TYR A 148 -4.26 -9.51 6.89
N TYR A 149 -3.26 -9.84 7.70
CA TYR A 149 -2.09 -10.56 7.21
C TYR A 149 -2.30 -12.07 7.27
N LYS A 150 -2.08 -12.73 6.13
CA LYS A 150 -1.81 -14.17 6.08
C LYS A 150 -0.32 -14.39 6.29
N ILE A 151 0.05 -15.35 7.15
CA ILE A 151 1.45 -15.64 7.46
C ILE A 151 1.92 -16.82 6.61
N TYR A 152 3.09 -16.65 6.02
CA TYR A 152 3.78 -17.63 5.19
C TYR A 152 5.15 -17.97 5.79
N PHE A 153 5.63 -19.18 5.44
CA PHE A 153 6.93 -19.71 5.85
C PHE A 153 7.65 -20.27 4.64
#